data_f3252490e9ba23cffba6c95e19669f37
#
_entry.id   f3252490e9ba23cffba6c95e19669f37
#
_cell.length_a   1.000
_cell.length_b   1.000
_cell.length_c   1.000
_cell.angle_alpha   90.00
_cell.angle_beta   90.00
_cell.angle_gamma   90.00
#
_symmetry.space_group_name_H-M   'P 1'
#
loop_
_entity.id
_entity.type
_entity.pdbx_description
1 polymer ?
#
loop_
_entity_poly.entity_id
_entity_poly.type
_entity_poly.pdbx_seq_one_letter_code
_entity_poly.pdbx_strand_id
1 'polypeptide(L)'
;MANPQPETPTTPTTPTPPAGQITDQPAQQLQPGQQQIQVNVDYLKTTRVHICMPCYGGMLTESTFMSYIKWSNTCRQLGIDWTMETMTNESLISRARNTLTAKFLHNKESTHLMFVDADIGWEPWHLLVMLNAQKDVIGGLYPMKSLPVKWCVNGFDGAEVSEDGTLQEVSKTGTGFMLIKRDVFEKLNAHPATKPFMNDIGLPVELNPHMKTYFDTAVRENRYYSEDWTFCENWRDLGGKVWVDKRVLLRHTGTYVFDFQTQDQLYKDLHNLAVQNGQALGNIVTSAAPVAQPPVEATVLASSKKKKK
;
A
#
# COMPACT_ATOMS: atom_id res chain seq x y z
N MET A 1 19.78 63.47 -49.69
CA MET A 1 18.65 62.72 -49.15
C MET A 1 19.27 61.43 -48.58
N ALA A 2 19.43 61.41 -47.27
CA ALA A 2 20.00 60.26 -46.55
C ALA A 2 18.87 59.35 -46.03
N ASN A 3 19.01 58.05 -46.28
CA ASN A 3 18.05 57.02 -45.91
C ASN A 3 18.30 56.63 -44.44
N PRO A 4 17.28 56.56 -43.57
CA PRO A 4 17.48 56.15 -42.18
C PRO A 4 17.63 54.62 -42.08
N GLN A 5 18.58 54.17 -41.27
CA GLN A 5 18.80 52.76 -40.91
C GLN A 5 17.73 52.27 -39.94
N PRO A 6 17.33 51.00 -39.97
CA PRO A 6 16.34 50.45 -39.03
C PRO A 6 16.96 50.17 -37.66
N GLU A 7 16.21 50.55 -36.62
CA GLU A 7 16.52 50.28 -35.20
C GLU A 7 16.35 48.80 -34.89
N THR A 8 17.33 48.23 -34.14
CA THR A 8 17.30 46.88 -33.60
C THR A 8 16.35 46.82 -32.38
N PRO A 9 15.50 45.79 -32.25
CA PRO A 9 14.60 45.65 -31.12
C PRO A 9 15.39 45.23 -29.87
N THR A 10 15.26 46.00 -28.80
CA THR A 10 15.75 45.67 -27.46
C THR A 10 14.88 44.59 -26.83
N THR A 11 15.53 43.50 -26.45
CA THR A 11 14.92 42.39 -25.67
C THR A 11 14.54 42.86 -24.25
N PRO A 12 13.32 42.61 -23.79
CA PRO A 12 12.96 42.96 -22.40
C PRO A 12 13.67 42.03 -21.43
N THR A 13 14.44 42.62 -20.51
CA THR A 13 15.03 41.91 -19.37
C THR A 13 13.96 41.56 -18.36
N THR A 14 13.75 40.25 -18.13
CA THR A 14 12.90 39.75 -17.05
C THR A 14 13.55 40.05 -15.69
N PRO A 15 12.84 40.64 -14.73
CA PRO A 15 13.42 40.90 -13.42
C PRO A 15 13.60 39.57 -12.66
N THR A 16 14.81 39.37 -12.10
CA THR A 16 15.13 38.28 -11.18
C THR A 16 14.31 38.43 -9.90
N PRO A 17 13.55 37.39 -9.45
CA PRO A 17 12.85 37.47 -8.18
C PRO A 17 13.83 37.57 -7.01
N PRO A 18 13.50 38.35 -5.95
CA PRO A 18 14.35 38.48 -4.77
C PRO A 18 14.45 37.12 -4.04
N ALA A 19 15.65 36.83 -3.50
CA ALA A 19 15.91 35.66 -2.68
C ALA A 19 14.88 35.57 -1.54
N GLY A 20 14.08 34.50 -1.54
CA GLY A 20 13.00 34.31 -0.60
C GLY A 20 13.48 34.23 0.83
N GLN A 21 13.03 35.17 1.63
CA GLN A 21 13.03 35.06 3.07
C GLN A 21 12.16 33.87 3.46
N ILE A 22 12.74 32.91 4.18
CA ILE A 22 11.99 31.85 4.85
C ILE A 22 11.19 32.55 5.94
N THR A 23 9.94 32.85 5.67
CA THR A 23 9.01 33.30 6.70
C THR A 23 8.66 32.09 7.56
N ASP A 24 8.99 32.15 8.86
CA ASP A 24 8.39 31.31 9.88
C ASP A 24 6.85 31.53 9.84
N GLN A 25 6.15 30.70 9.08
CA GLN A 25 4.71 30.66 9.17
C GLN A 25 4.34 30.02 10.50
N PRO A 26 3.46 30.67 11.30
CA PRO A 26 2.98 30.06 12.53
C PRO A 26 2.29 28.74 12.18
N ALA A 27 2.55 27.72 13.00
CA ALA A 27 1.94 26.39 12.86
C ALA A 27 0.42 26.55 12.62
N GLN A 28 -0.05 26.14 11.46
CA GLN A 28 -1.47 26.16 11.15
C GLN A 28 -2.21 25.34 12.21
N GLN A 29 -3.16 25.97 12.92
CA GLN A 29 -4.03 25.26 13.85
C GLN A 29 -4.84 24.24 13.05
N LEU A 30 -4.61 22.97 13.36
CA LEU A 30 -5.32 21.85 12.76
C LEU A 30 -6.82 21.94 13.04
N GLN A 31 -7.63 21.70 12.02
CA GLN A 31 -9.06 21.55 12.20
C GLN A 31 -9.35 20.25 12.99
N PRO A 32 -10.43 20.21 13.82
CA PRO A 32 -10.81 19.00 14.56
C PRO A 32 -10.97 17.82 13.60
N GLY A 33 -10.17 16.75 13.80
CA GLY A 33 -10.16 15.54 12.96
C GLY A 33 -8.94 15.34 12.05
N GLN A 34 -8.03 16.32 11.95
CA GLN A 34 -6.76 16.12 11.23
C GLN A 34 -5.74 15.40 12.13
N GLN A 35 -5.33 14.20 11.74
CA GLN A 35 -4.21 13.51 12.38
C GLN A 35 -2.89 14.03 11.79
N GLN A 36 -2.00 14.50 12.65
CA GLN A 36 -0.62 14.78 12.25
C GLN A 36 0.13 13.45 12.14
N ILE A 37 0.58 13.15 10.94
CA ILE A 37 1.43 11.98 10.68
C ILE A 37 2.87 12.45 10.66
N GLN A 38 3.65 12.00 11.63
CA GLN A 38 5.09 12.25 11.68
C GLN A 38 5.85 11.09 11.04
N VAL A 39 6.68 11.39 10.06
CA VAL A 39 7.57 10.42 9.41
C VAL A 39 9.00 10.96 9.36
N ASN A 40 9.96 10.07 9.44
CA ASN A 40 11.37 10.42 9.29
C ASN A 40 11.72 10.47 7.79
N VAL A 41 11.63 11.65 7.19
CA VAL A 41 11.90 11.86 5.76
C VAL A 41 13.34 11.49 5.39
N ASP A 42 14.33 11.71 6.26
CA ASP A 42 15.72 11.35 5.99
C ASP A 42 15.87 9.82 5.87
N TYR A 43 15.18 9.05 6.72
CA TYR A 43 15.13 7.61 6.58
C TYR A 43 14.38 7.21 5.29
N LEU A 44 13.23 7.82 5.01
CA LEU A 44 12.45 7.50 3.80
C LEU A 44 13.24 7.69 2.51
N LYS A 45 14.11 8.70 2.44
CA LYS A 45 15.02 8.93 1.30
C LYS A 45 16.07 7.83 1.12
N THR A 46 16.34 7.05 2.14
CA THR A 46 17.24 5.88 2.03
C THR A 46 16.52 4.62 1.54
N THR A 47 15.18 4.67 1.46
CA THR A 47 14.38 3.55 0.96
C THR A 47 14.14 3.70 -0.54
N ARG A 48 14.11 2.57 -1.24
CA ARG A 48 13.68 2.49 -2.64
C ARG A 48 12.62 1.41 -2.75
N VAL A 49 11.37 1.84 -2.90
CA VAL A 49 10.21 0.95 -2.93
C VAL A 49 9.97 0.46 -4.36
N HIS A 50 9.86 -0.84 -4.54
CA HIS A 50 9.41 -1.46 -5.78
C HIS A 50 7.98 -1.93 -5.62
N ILE A 51 7.05 -1.23 -6.24
CA ILE A 51 5.62 -1.58 -6.18
C ILE A 51 5.33 -2.66 -7.22
N CYS A 52 4.75 -3.76 -6.77
CA CYS A 52 4.37 -4.90 -7.59
C CYS A 52 2.84 -5.04 -7.62
N MET A 53 2.24 -4.98 -8.81
CA MET A 53 0.80 -5.08 -8.97
C MET A 53 0.41 -6.24 -9.90
N PRO A 54 -0.11 -7.35 -9.38
CA PRO A 54 -0.82 -8.33 -10.21
C PRO A 54 -2.07 -7.66 -10.82
N CYS A 55 -2.20 -7.73 -12.15
CA CYS A 55 -3.23 -7.01 -12.89
C CYS A 55 -3.79 -7.90 -14.01
N TYR A 56 -4.45 -9.01 -13.65
CA TYR A 56 -4.83 -10.10 -14.56
C TYR A 56 -5.50 -9.61 -15.84
N GLY A 57 -6.53 -8.81 -15.75
CA GLY A 57 -7.27 -8.30 -16.92
C GLY A 57 -6.65 -7.05 -17.57
N GLY A 58 -5.46 -6.62 -17.16
CA GLY A 58 -4.85 -5.36 -17.62
C GLY A 58 -5.62 -4.12 -17.15
N MET A 59 -6.49 -4.25 -16.16
CA MET A 59 -7.35 -3.18 -15.65
C MET A 59 -7.08 -2.94 -14.16
N LEU A 60 -7.19 -1.68 -13.77
CA LEU A 60 -7.19 -1.28 -12.36
C LEU A 60 -8.37 -0.35 -12.09
N THR A 61 -8.77 -0.25 -10.83
CA THR A 61 -9.87 0.66 -10.47
C THR A 61 -9.42 2.11 -10.47
N GLU A 62 -10.38 3.03 -10.69
CA GLU A 62 -10.11 4.48 -10.65
C GLU A 62 -9.45 4.88 -9.32
N SER A 63 -9.95 4.36 -8.19
CA SER A 63 -9.39 4.65 -6.86
C SER A 63 -7.92 4.21 -6.74
N THR A 64 -7.56 3.06 -7.31
CA THR A 64 -6.16 2.58 -7.36
C THR A 64 -5.30 3.48 -8.24
N PHE A 65 -5.81 3.86 -9.43
CA PHE A 65 -5.11 4.78 -10.33
C PHE A 65 -4.82 6.13 -9.67
N MET A 66 -5.82 6.73 -9.04
CA MET A 66 -5.66 8.00 -8.33
C MET A 66 -4.68 7.91 -7.16
N SER A 67 -4.60 6.76 -6.48
CA SER A 67 -3.62 6.51 -5.44
C SER A 67 -2.18 6.61 -5.96
N TYR A 68 -1.91 6.03 -7.15
CA TYR A 68 -0.58 6.12 -7.78
C TYR A 68 -0.23 7.53 -8.23
N ILE A 69 -1.18 8.30 -8.74
CA ILE A 69 -0.95 9.71 -9.11
C ILE A 69 -0.56 10.52 -7.87
N LYS A 70 -1.30 10.36 -6.78
CA LYS A 70 -0.98 11.00 -5.49
C LYS A 70 0.38 10.57 -4.95
N TRP A 71 0.68 9.26 -5.00
CA TRP A 71 1.96 8.70 -4.56
C TRP A 71 3.13 9.29 -5.34
N SER A 72 3.04 9.31 -6.67
CA SER A 72 4.07 9.90 -7.54
C SER A 72 4.35 11.36 -7.20
N ASN A 73 3.28 12.15 -6.98
CA ASN A 73 3.43 13.55 -6.58
C ASN A 73 4.09 13.69 -5.20
N THR A 74 3.69 12.87 -4.23
CA THR A 74 4.27 12.87 -2.87
C THR A 74 5.75 12.48 -2.90
N CYS A 75 6.12 11.44 -3.64
CA CYS A 75 7.51 11.02 -3.79
C CYS A 75 8.37 12.12 -4.40
N ARG A 76 7.88 12.79 -5.45
CA ARG A 76 8.58 13.92 -6.06
C ARG A 76 8.80 15.07 -5.09
N GLN A 77 7.80 15.39 -4.25
CA GLN A 77 7.90 16.45 -3.25
C GLN A 77 8.88 16.11 -2.11
N LEU A 78 8.90 14.84 -1.68
CA LEU A 78 9.74 14.38 -0.57
C LEU A 78 11.13 13.90 -1.00
N GLY A 79 11.38 13.74 -2.31
CA GLY A 79 12.63 13.18 -2.83
C GLY A 79 12.79 11.70 -2.51
N ILE A 80 11.71 10.91 -2.58
CA ILE A 80 11.69 9.46 -2.34
C ILE A 80 11.69 8.74 -3.68
N ASP A 81 12.62 7.82 -3.85
CA ASP A 81 12.70 6.98 -5.05
C ASP A 81 11.75 5.79 -4.97
N TRP A 82 11.13 5.51 -6.09
CA TRP A 82 10.27 4.33 -6.23
C TRP A 82 10.22 3.84 -7.69
N THR A 83 9.89 2.58 -7.85
CA THR A 83 9.66 1.95 -9.15
C THR A 83 8.39 1.12 -9.10
N MET A 84 7.83 0.78 -10.26
CA MET A 84 6.60 -0.01 -10.35
C MET A 84 6.71 -1.05 -11.44
N GLU A 85 6.19 -2.23 -11.16
CA GLU A 85 6.03 -3.32 -12.10
C GLU A 85 4.60 -3.85 -12.03
N THR A 86 3.97 -4.05 -13.18
CA THR A 86 2.65 -4.68 -13.29
C THR A 86 2.79 -6.01 -14.02
N MET A 87 1.93 -6.97 -13.69
CA MET A 87 1.86 -8.23 -14.40
C MET A 87 0.45 -8.48 -14.90
N THR A 88 0.28 -8.46 -16.21
CA THR A 88 -0.99 -8.70 -16.90
C THR A 88 -1.06 -10.14 -17.43
N ASN A 89 -2.27 -10.63 -17.68
CA ASN A 89 -2.55 -11.93 -18.32
C ASN A 89 -2.00 -13.17 -17.59
N GLU A 90 -1.60 -13.03 -16.31
CA GLU A 90 -1.23 -14.16 -15.47
C GLU A 90 -2.42 -14.55 -14.59
N SER A 91 -3.05 -15.68 -14.91
CA SER A 91 -4.25 -16.15 -14.23
C SER A 91 -3.98 -16.80 -12.87
N LEU A 92 -2.76 -17.28 -12.67
CA LEU A 92 -2.36 -17.92 -11.42
C LEU A 92 -1.71 -16.86 -10.51
N ILE A 93 -2.46 -16.37 -9.52
CA ILE A 93 -2.00 -15.29 -8.63
C ILE A 93 -0.69 -15.63 -7.91
N SER A 94 -0.49 -16.87 -7.48
CA SER A 94 0.75 -17.31 -6.84
C SER A 94 1.95 -17.16 -7.79
N ARG A 95 1.82 -17.55 -9.08
CA ARG A 95 2.88 -17.38 -10.07
C ARG A 95 3.12 -15.90 -10.39
N ALA A 96 2.05 -15.08 -10.47
CA ALA A 96 2.18 -13.64 -10.66
C ALA A 96 3.03 -13.00 -9.54
N ARG A 97 2.71 -13.29 -8.26
CA ARG A 97 3.46 -12.75 -7.13
C ARG A 97 4.90 -13.25 -7.09
N ASN A 98 5.15 -14.53 -7.37
CA ASN A 98 6.51 -15.09 -7.44
C ASN A 98 7.34 -14.45 -8.56
N THR A 99 6.73 -14.23 -9.73
CA THR A 99 7.38 -13.57 -10.87
C THR A 99 7.71 -12.11 -10.56
N LEU A 100 6.78 -11.36 -9.99
CA LEU A 100 7.01 -9.97 -9.57
C LEU A 100 8.08 -9.90 -8.47
N THR A 101 8.10 -10.86 -7.55
CA THR A 101 9.17 -10.98 -6.55
C THR A 101 10.53 -11.25 -7.19
N ALA A 102 10.59 -12.11 -8.22
CA ALA A 102 11.85 -12.36 -8.95
C ALA A 102 12.37 -11.09 -9.64
N LYS A 103 11.50 -10.29 -10.25
CA LYS A 103 11.85 -8.99 -10.85
C LYS A 103 12.35 -8.01 -9.80
N PHE A 104 11.70 -7.93 -8.64
CA PHE A 104 12.16 -7.12 -7.51
C PHE A 104 13.55 -7.58 -7.03
N LEU A 105 13.78 -8.88 -6.86
CA LEU A 105 15.06 -9.41 -6.40
C LEU A 105 16.19 -9.21 -7.41
N HIS A 106 15.88 -9.26 -8.70
CA HIS A 106 16.81 -8.94 -9.78
C HIS A 106 17.24 -7.46 -9.75
N ASN A 107 16.33 -6.55 -9.43
CA ASN A 107 16.64 -5.13 -9.22
C ASN A 107 17.30 -4.93 -7.85
N LYS A 108 18.63 -4.97 -7.82
CA LYS A 108 19.43 -4.90 -6.58
C LYS A 108 19.32 -3.58 -5.81
N GLU A 109 18.83 -2.53 -6.46
CA GLU A 109 18.73 -1.20 -5.83
C GLU A 109 17.48 -1.06 -4.94
N SER A 110 16.43 -1.83 -5.20
CA SER A 110 15.20 -1.75 -4.41
C SER A 110 15.36 -2.39 -3.04
N THR A 111 14.97 -1.66 -2.01
CA THR A 111 15.09 -2.09 -0.59
C THR A 111 13.84 -2.79 -0.08
N HIS A 112 12.68 -2.42 -0.61
CA HIS A 112 11.38 -2.92 -0.20
C HIS A 112 10.55 -3.31 -1.41
N LEU A 113 9.87 -4.44 -1.32
CA LEU A 113 8.79 -4.82 -2.21
C LEU A 113 7.46 -4.39 -1.59
N MET A 114 6.61 -3.74 -2.36
CA MET A 114 5.25 -3.37 -1.96
C MET A 114 4.24 -4.02 -2.91
N PHE A 115 3.51 -5.01 -2.45
CA PHE A 115 2.34 -5.50 -3.19
C PHE A 115 1.16 -4.56 -3.01
N VAL A 116 0.53 -4.21 -4.13
CA VAL A 116 -0.75 -3.50 -4.17
C VAL A 116 -1.62 -4.18 -5.22
N ASP A 117 -2.79 -4.68 -4.82
CA ASP A 117 -3.74 -5.24 -5.78
C ASP A 117 -4.41 -4.14 -6.61
N ALA A 118 -4.81 -4.49 -7.84
CA ALA A 118 -5.32 -3.55 -8.84
C ALA A 118 -6.67 -2.89 -8.47
N ASP A 119 -7.27 -3.29 -7.36
CA ASP A 119 -8.57 -2.83 -6.86
C ASP A 119 -8.52 -2.28 -5.43
N ILE A 120 -7.30 -2.02 -4.92
CA ILE A 120 -7.06 -1.39 -3.62
C ILE A 120 -6.80 0.11 -3.80
N GLY A 121 -7.69 0.94 -3.27
CA GLY A 121 -7.51 2.39 -3.17
C GLY A 121 -6.84 2.79 -1.85
N TRP A 122 -5.86 3.68 -1.92
CA TRP A 122 -5.03 4.09 -0.78
C TRP A 122 -4.56 5.54 -0.88
N GLU A 123 -4.07 6.10 0.23
CA GLU A 123 -3.48 7.43 0.29
C GLU A 123 -1.96 7.33 0.52
N PRO A 124 -1.15 8.28 0.01
CA PRO A 124 0.31 8.23 0.12
C PRO A 124 0.82 8.05 1.55
N TRP A 125 0.16 8.67 2.52
CA TRP A 125 0.56 8.56 3.91
C TRP A 125 0.47 7.13 4.46
N HIS A 126 -0.41 6.27 3.90
CA HIS A 126 -0.48 4.85 4.27
C HIS A 126 0.87 4.15 4.08
N LEU A 127 1.48 4.31 2.90
CA LEU A 127 2.77 3.70 2.63
C LEU A 127 3.91 4.39 3.39
N LEU A 128 3.84 5.72 3.58
CA LEU A 128 4.84 6.46 4.36
C LEU A 128 4.92 5.97 5.81
N VAL A 129 3.78 5.75 6.49
CA VAL A 129 3.79 5.25 7.88
C VAL A 129 4.26 3.81 7.95
N MET A 130 3.91 2.96 6.98
CA MET A 130 4.40 1.58 6.93
C MET A 130 5.91 1.50 6.73
N LEU A 131 6.48 2.32 5.84
CA LEU A 131 7.93 2.45 5.68
C LEU A 131 8.58 2.94 6.97
N ASN A 132 8.01 3.99 7.58
CA ASN A 132 8.52 4.58 8.82
C ASN A 132 8.46 3.61 10.02
N ALA A 133 7.55 2.64 10.01
CA ALA A 133 7.44 1.59 11.02
C ALA A 133 8.61 0.62 11.02
N GLN A 134 9.39 0.54 9.94
CA GLN A 134 10.61 -0.27 9.79
C GLN A 134 10.45 -1.76 10.09
N LYS A 135 9.22 -2.29 10.00
CA LYS A 135 8.94 -3.72 10.18
C LYS A 135 9.38 -4.51 8.95
N ASP A 136 9.76 -5.79 9.17
CA ASP A 136 10.20 -6.65 8.07
C ASP A 136 9.05 -7.00 7.12
N VAL A 137 7.88 -7.31 7.67
CA VAL A 137 6.62 -7.54 6.95
C VAL A 137 5.52 -6.75 7.64
N ILE A 138 4.84 -5.87 6.89
CA ILE A 138 3.74 -5.07 7.43
C ILE A 138 2.65 -4.88 6.36
N GLY A 139 1.40 -5.06 6.74
CA GLY A 139 0.22 -4.87 5.88
C GLY A 139 -0.66 -3.72 6.31
N GLY A 140 -1.47 -3.23 5.36
CA GLY A 140 -2.63 -2.39 5.64
C GLY A 140 -3.89 -3.22 5.78
N LEU A 141 -4.91 -2.66 6.42
CA LEU A 141 -6.19 -3.31 6.64
C LEU A 141 -7.17 -2.98 5.51
N TYR A 142 -7.71 -3.98 4.86
CA TYR A 142 -8.77 -3.82 3.87
C TYR A 142 -9.86 -4.87 4.06
N PRO A 143 -11.13 -4.52 3.74
CA PRO A 143 -12.25 -5.44 3.90
C PRO A 143 -12.25 -6.52 2.81
N MET A 144 -12.77 -7.69 3.13
CA MET A 144 -13.18 -8.67 2.11
C MET A 144 -14.35 -8.10 1.28
N LYS A 145 -14.50 -8.55 0.04
CA LYS A 145 -15.66 -8.19 -0.82
C LYS A 145 -16.90 -9.00 -0.42
N SER A 146 -17.33 -8.85 0.82
CA SER A 146 -18.47 -9.57 1.41
C SER A 146 -19.19 -8.74 2.44
N LEU A 147 -20.45 -9.05 2.67
CA LEU A 147 -21.25 -8.52 3.78
C LEU A 147 -21.62 -9.68 4.72
N PRO A 148 -21.59 -9.49 6.05
CA PRO A 148 -21.06 -8.31 6.75
C PRO A 148 -19.56 -8.13 6.50
N VAL A 149 -19.06 -6.90 6.65
CA VAL A 149 -17.65 -6.56 6.43
C VAL A 149 -16.75 -7.40 7.34
N LYS A 150 -15.78 -8.09 6.72
CA LYS A 150 -14.71 -8.81 7.39
C LYS A 150 -13.37 -8.31 6.89
N TRP A 151 -12.37 -8.24 7.75
CA TRP A 151 -11.03 -7.78 7.38
C TRP A 151 -10.16 -8.93 6.87
N CYS A 152 -9.30 -8.65 5.91
CA CYS A 152 -8.32 -9.61 5.38
C CYS A 152 -7.13 -9.78 6.32
N VAL A 153 -7.40 -10.11 7.59
CA VAL A 153 -6.37 -10.25 8.64
C VAL A 153 -6.80 -11.30 9.67
N ASN A 154 -5.83 -12.02 10.23
CA ASN A 154 -6.04 -12.95 11.32
C ASN A 154 -5.11 -12.61 12.49
N GLY A 155 -5.69 -12.32 13.66
CA GLY A 155 -4.97 -12.18 14.92
C GLY A 155 -4.65 -13.53 15.58
N PHE A 156 -3.98 -13.48 16.72
CA PHE A 156 -3.75 -14.62 17.61
C PHE A 156 -3.55 -14.12 19.05
N ASP A 157 -3.75 -15.01 20.02
CA ASP A 157 -3.59 -14.67 21.43
C ASP A 157 -2.10 -14.43 21.77
N GLY A 158 -1.83 -13.39 22.56
CA GLY A 158 -0.46 -13.00 22.91
C GLY A 158 0.28 -12.21 21.84
N ALA A 159 -0.42 -11.77 20.78
CA ALA A 159 0.16 -10.90 19.72
C ALA A 159 0.70 -9.60 20.32
N GLU A 160 1.89 -9.19 19.87
CA GLU A 160 2.49 -7.92 20.29
C GLU A 160 1.75 -6.71 19.72
N VAL A 161 1.72 -5.65 20.51
CA VAL A 161 1.21 -4.33 20.09
C VAL A 161 2.32 -3.31 20.37
N SER A 162 2.54 -2.36 19.44
CA SER A 162 3.51 -1.28 19.65
C SER A 162 3.11 -0.40 20.84
N GLU A 163 4.07 0.27 21.47
CA GLU A 163 3.84 1.13 22.65
C GLU A 163 2.77 2.20 22.40
N ASP A 164 2.73 2.77 21.21
CA ASP A 164 1.72 3.76 20.80
C ASP A 164 0.38 3.13 20.37
N GLY A 165 0.29 1.81 20.40
CA GLY A 165 -0.90 1.05 20.05
C GLY A 165 -1.26 1.03 18.56
N THR A 166 -0.44 1.62 17.69
CA THR A 166 -0.75 1.74 16.24
C THR A 166 -0.45 0.49 15.44
N LEU A 167 0.59 -0.25 15.81
CA LEU A 167 0.97 -1.49 15.14
C LEU A 167 0.52 -2.70 15.96
N GLN A 168 0.07 -3.73 15.27
CA GLN A 168 -0.31 -5.00 15.88
C GLN A 168 0.32 -6.16 15.12
N GLU A 169 0.94 -7.09 15.86
CA GLU A 169 1.37 -8.36 15.31
C GLU A 169 0.15 -9.21 14.95
N VAL A 170 0.22 -9.91 13.82
CA VAL A 170 -0.85 -10.78 13.34
C VAL A 170 -0.28 -12.10 12.85
N SER A 171 -1.10 -13.14 12.83
CA SER A 171 -0.65 -14.42 12.25
C SER A 171 -0.59 -14.33 10.72
N LYS A 172 -1.59 -13.70 10.12
CA LYS A 172 -1.75 -13.64 8.66
C LYS A 172 -2.43 -12.35 8.25
N THR A 173 -2.01 -11.81 7.11
CA THR A 173 -2.68 -10.69 6.43
C THR A 173 -2.63 -10.90 4.92
N GLY A 174 -3.53 -10.25 4.18
CA GLY A 174 -3.56 -10.37 2.74
C GLY A 174 -2.45 -9.55 2.05
N THR A 175 -2.04 -9.98 0.87
CA THR A 175 -1.02 -9.32 0.05
C THR A 175 -1.55 -8.15 -0.79
N GLY A 176 -2.84 -7.85 -0.71
CA GLY A 176 -3.44 -6.72 -1.45
C GLY A 176 -2.86 -5.35 -1.10
N PHE A 177 -2.22 -5.23 0.09
CA PHE A 177 -1.42 -4.07 0.48
C PHE A 177 -0.39 -4.48 1.54
N MET A 178 0.75 -5.02 1.08
CA MET A 178 1.78 -5.60 1.95
C MET A 178 3.17 -5.10 1.56
N LEU A 179 3.87 -4.52 2.52
CA LEU A 179 5.26 -4.06 2.40
C LEU A 179 6.21 -5.09 3.02
N ILE A 180 7.25 -5.46 2.28
CA ILE A 180 8.19 -6.53 2.65
C ILE A 180 9.61 -6.03 2.40
N LYS A 181 10.50 -6.12 3.41
CA LYS A 181 11.92 -5.84 3.23
C LYS A 181 12.60 -6.93 2.39
N ARG A 182 13.62 -6.56 1.65
CA ARG A 182 14.42 -7.48 0.83
C ARG A 182 14.97 -8.67 1.61
N ASP A 183 15.51 -8.43 2.80
CA ASP A 183 16.12 -9.44 3.66
C ASP A 183 15.16 -10.58 4.03
N VAL A 184 13.85 -10.34 4.00
CA VAL A 184 12.83 -11.37 4.24
C VAL A 184 12.95 -12.49 3.19
N PHE A 185 13.06 -12.12 1.92
CA PHE A 185 13.19 -13.10 0.83
C PHE A 185 14.52 -13.84 0.89
N GLU A 186 15.60 -13.16 1.31
CA GLU A 186 16.91 -13.79 1.52
C GLU A 186 16.85 -14.85 2.61
N LYS A 187 16.18 -14.57 3.73
CA LYS A 187 15.95 -15.53 4.81
C LYS A 187 15.01 -16.65 4.39
N LEU A 188 13.92 -16.35 3.67
CA LEU A 188 12.98 -17.34 3.15
C LEU A 188 13.61 -18.35 2.18
N ASN A 189 14.76 -18.03 1.58
CA ASN A 189 15.51 -19.00 0.77
C ASN A 189 15.93 -20.25 1.55
N ALA A 190 16.06 -20.16 2.88
CA ALA A 190 16.37 -21.29 3.76
C ALA A 190 15.12 -22.11 4.14
N HIS A 191 13.92 -21.61 3.89
CA HIS A 191 12.70 -22.29 4.26
C HIS A 191 12.41 -23.49 3.31
N PRO A 192 12.07 -24.68 3.84
CA PRO A 192 11.93 -25.89 3.02
C PRO A 192 10.79 -25.82 2.00
N ALA A 193 9.79 -24.97 2.19
CA ALA A 193 8.71 -24.74 1.21
C ALA A 193 9.12 -23.82 0.05
N THR A 194 10.20 -23.05 0.18
CA THR A 194 10.70 -22.18 -0.89
C THR A 194 11.48 -23.00 -1.91
N LYS A 195 10.86 -23.30 -3.05
CA LYS A 195 11.45 -24.13 -4.11
C LYS A 195 11.79 -23.28 -5.33
N PRO A 196 12.95 -23.50 -5.97
CA PRO A 196 13.25 -22.90 -7.26
C PRO A 196 12.35 -23.50 -8.35
N PHE A 197 11.99 -22.69 -9.34
CA PHE A 197 11.36 -23.16 -10.58
C PHE A 197 11.89 -22.40 -11.78
N MET A 198 11.74 -22.98 -12.96
CA MET A 198 12.19 -22.36 -14.21
C MET A 198 11.07 -21.51 -14.79
N ASN A 199 11.45 -20.39 -15.37
CA ASN A 199 10.56 -19.56 -16.15
C ASN A 199 10.24 -20.26 -17.49
N ASP A 200 8.98 -20.56 -17.72
CA ASP A 200 8.44 -21.18 -18.95
C ASP A 200 7.44 -20.27 -19.71
N ILE A 201 7.31 -19.00 -19.28
CA ILE A 201 6.37 -18.03 -19.86
C ILE A 201 7.07 -16.93 -20.68
N GLY A 202 8.29 -17.18 -21.14
CA GLY A 202 9.03 -16.29 -22.06
C GLY A 202 9.62 -15.04 -21.41
N LEU A 203 9.84 -15.04 -20.10
CA LEU A 203 10.55 -13.96 -19.40
C LEU A 203 12.07 -14.06 -19.61
N PRO A 204 12.83 -12.97 -19.39
CA PRO A 204 14.29 -13.00 -19.46
C PRO A 204 14.90 -14.08 -18.56
N VAL A 205 15.89 -14.82 -19.08
CA VAL A 205 16.54 -15.94 -18.37
C VAL A 205 17.30 -15.48 -17.11
N GLU A 206 17.68 -14.23 -17.06
CA GLU A 206 18.35 -13.57 -15.93
C GLU A 206 17.48 -13.55 -14.65
N LEU A 207 16.17 -13.74 -14.78
CA LEU A 207 15.24 -13.86 -13.67
C LEU A 207 15.25 -15.25 -13.02
N ASN A 208 15.70 -16.31 -13.73
CA ASN A 208 15.66 -17.69 -13.23
C ASN A 208 16.32 -17.90 -11.85
N PRO A 209 17.45 -17.26 -11.51
CA PRO A 209 18.04 -17.41 -10.17
C PRO A 209 17.12 -16.92 -9.03
N HIS A 210 16.16 -16.05 -9.35
CA HIS A 210 15.24 -15.43 -8.40
C HIS A 210 13.84 -16.07 -8.42
N MET A 211 13.56 -16.96 -9.40
CA MET A 211 12.26 -17.63 -9.54
C MET A 211 12.10 -18.70 -8.46
N LYS A 212 11.36 -18.38 -7.40
CA LYS A 212 11.10 -19.28 -6.25
C LYS A 212 9.67 -19.14 -5.76
N THR A 213 9.19 -20.21 -5.12
CA THR A 213 7.82 -20.31 -4.57
C THR A 213 7.72 -19.63 -3.21
N TYR A 214 7.90 -18.31 -3.16
CA TYR A 214 7.67 -17.52 -1.93
C TYR A 214 6.17 -17.42 -1.61
N PHE A 215 5.36 -17.33 -2.65
CA PHE A 215 3.91 -17.26 -2.59
C PHE A 215 3.33 -18.48 -3.27
N ASP A 216 2.91 -19.46 -2.49
CA ASP A 216 2.28 -20.68 -2.99
C ASP A 216 1.15 -21.10 -2.06
N THR A 217 0.23 -21.88 -2.57
CA THR A 217 -0.84 -22.45 -1.75
C THR A 217 -0.32 -23.70 -1.03
N ALA A 218 -0.85 -23.96 0.17
CA ALA A 218 -0.48 -25.11 0.96
C ALA A 218 -1.67 -25.70 1.71
N VAL A 219 -1.61 -26.99 2.05
CA VAL A 219 -2.51 -27.58 3.03
C VAL A 219 -1.75 -27.75 4.34
N ARG A 220 -2.21 -27.05 5.40
CA ARG A 220 -1.69 -27.16 6.76
C ARG A 220 -2.86 -27.48 7.70
N GLU A 221 -2.70 -28.47 8.56
CA GLU A 221 -3.70 -28.87 9.56
C GLU A 221 -5.10 -29.10 8.92
N ASN A 222 -5.15 -29.79 7.78
CA ASN A 222 -6.37 -30.06 6.99
C ASN A 222 -7.09 -28.79 6.49
N ARG A 223 -6.42 -27.65 6.47
CA ARG A 223 -6.95 -26.38 5.96
C ARG A 223 -6.16 -25.93 4.74
N TYR A 224 -6.89 -25.49 3.71
CA TYR A 224 -6.28 -24.90 2.52
C TYR A 224 -5.85 -23.44 2.81
N TYR A 225 -4.57 -23.17 2.66
CA TYR A 225 -3.98 -21.85 2.82
C TYR A 225 -3.77 -21.22 1.45
N SER A 226 -4.23 -19.96 1.29
CA SER A 226 -3.90 -19.11 0.16
C SER A 226 -2.41 -18.74 0.16
N GLU A 227 -1.95 -18.17 -0.93
CA GLU A 227 -0.53 -17.82 -1.13
C GLU A 227 -0.03 -16.78 -0.12
N ASP A 228 -0.89 -15.81 0.25
CA ASP A 228 -0.61 -14.80 1.27
C ASP A 228 -0.49 -15.40 2.67
N TRP A 229 -1.39 -16.31 3.04
CA TRP A 229 -1.33 -17.00 4.31
C TRP A 229 -0.13 -17.92 4.41
N THR A 230 0.18 -18.63 3.32
CA THR A 230 1.37 -19.51 3.26
C THR A 230 2.65 -18.69 3.40
N PHE A 231 2.76 -17.55 2.71
CA PHE A 231 3.89 -16.63 2.88
C PHE A 231 4.06 -16.17 4.33
N CYS A 232 2.98 -15.72 4.97
CA CYS A 232 3.01 -15.28 6.36
C CYS A 232 3.48 -16.38 7.31
N GLU A 233 2.96 -17.60 7.15
CA GLU A 233 3.37 -18.74 8.01
C GLU A 233 4.81 -19.16 7.75
N ASN A 234 5.26 -19.25 6.49
CA ASN A 234 6.65 -19.57 6.18
C ASN A 234 7.62 -18.55 6.79
N TRP A 235 7.24 -17.27 6.82
CA TRP A 235 8.02 -16.22 7.48
C TRP A 235 8.05 -16.42 9.01
N ARG A 236 6.90 -16.75 9.60
CA ARG A 236 6.78 -17.03 11.05
C ARG A 236 7.51 -18.32 11.48
N ASP A 237 7.53 -19.34 10.63
CA ASP A 237 8.30 -20.59 10.87
C ASP A 237 9.81 -20.31 11.04
N LEU A 238 10.31 -19.22 10.44
CA LEU A 238 11.70 -18.74 10.63
C LEU A 238 11.88 -17.75 11.80
N GLY A 239 10.86 -17.59 12.64
CA GLY A 239 10.87 -16.66 13.78
C GLY A 239 10.58 -15.20 13.39
N GLY A 240 10.15 -14.96 12.16
CA GLY A 240 9.73 -13.63 11.70
C GLY A 240 8.37 -13.23 12.25
N LYS A 241 8.07 -11.93 12.24
CA LYS A 241 6.79 -11.36 12.67
C LYS A 241 6.11 -10.66 11.52
N VAL A 242 4.79 -10.80 11.45
CA VAL A 242 3.93 -10.10 10.50
C VAL A 242 3.15 -9.04 11.28
N TRP A 243 3.15 -7.82 10.76
CA TRP A 243 2.51 -6.68 11.40
C TRP A 243 1.41 -6.08 10.53
N VAL A 244 0.47 -5.40 11.17
CA VAL A 244 -0.45 -4.48 10.49
C VAL A 244 -0.42 -3.12 11.18
N ASP A 245 -0.58 -2.06 10.39
CA ASP A 245 -0.79 -0.72 10.92
C ASP A 245 -2.31 -0.45 10.98
N LYS A 246 -2.85 -0.33 12.18
CA LYS A 246 -4.29 -0.15 12.41
C LYS A 246 -4.85 1.18 11.88
N ARG A 247 -3.98 2.13 11.57
CA ARG A 247 -4.35 3.42 10.97
C ARG A 247 -4.56 3.30 9.45
N VAL A 248 -3.91 2.31 8.81
CA VAL A 248 -3.93 2.09 7.37
C VAL A 248 -5.18 1.31 7.00
N LEU A 249 -6.28 2.05 6.80
CA LEU A 249 -7.58 1.53 6.41
C LEU A 249 -7.83 1.82 4.94
N LEU A 250 -7.95 0.78 4.13
CA LEU A 250 -7.95 0.85 2.68
C LEU A 250 -9.34 0.60 2.09
N ARG A 251 -9.52 1.04 0.85
CA ARG A 251 -10.74 0.74 0.07
C ARG A 251 -10.49 -0.49 -0.79
N HIS A 252 -11.44 -1.42 -0.79
CA HIS A 252 -11.38 -2.60 -1.66
C HIS A 252 -12.57 -2.57 -2.62
N THR A 253 -12.32 -2.29 -3.87
CA THR A 253 -13.34 -2.18 -4.90
C THR A 253 -13.71 -3.56 -5.44
N GLY A 254 -14.99 -3.86 -5.55
CA GLY A 254 -15.51 -5.09 -6.13
C GLY A 254 -16.55 -4.81 -7.21
N THR A 255 -16.79 -5.78 -8.07
CA THR A 255 -17.89 -5.75 -9.02
C THR A 255 -19.17 -6.18 -8.31
N TYR A 256 -20.23 -5.41 -8.46
CA TYR A 256 -21.55 -5.72 -7.96
C TYR A 256 -22.52 -5.80 -9.13
N VAL A 257 -23.32 -6.86 -9.18
CA VAL A 257 -24.36 -7.01 -10.20
C VAL A 257 -25.61 -6.29 -9.72
N PHE A 258 -26.04 -5.27 -10.45
CA PHE A 258 -27.26 -4.51 -10.14
C PHE A 258 -28.40 -5.06 -10.99
N ASP A 259 -29.31 -5.79 -10.36
CA ASP A 259 -30.57 -6.24 -10.92
C ASP A 259 -31.71 -5.98 -9.93
N PHE A 260 -32.95 -6.28 -10.29
CA PHE A 260 -34.09 -6.02 -9.41
C PHE A 260 -34.11 -6.91 -8.14
N GLN A 261 -33.36 -8.03 -8.11
CA GLN A 261 -33.23 -8.88 -6.91
C GLN A 261 -32.16 -8.36 -5.96
N THR A 262 -31.19 -7.61 -6.46
CA THR A 262 -30.08 -7.05 -5.70
C THR A 262 -30.56 -6.14 -4.58
N GLN A 263 -31.57 -5.33 -4.84
CA GLN A 263 -32.15 -4.43 -3.84
C GLN A 263 -32.76 -5.21 -2.66
N ASP A 264 -33.51 -6.27 -2.94
CA ASP A 264 -34.10 -7.12 -1.91
C ASP A 264 -33.05 -7.84 -1.08
N GLN A 265 -31.98 -8.32 -1.69
CA GLN A 265 -30.88 -8.97 -0.99
C GLN A 265 -30.15 -7.98 -0.09
N LEU A 266 -29.85 -6.78 -0.59
CA LEU A 266 -29.20 -5.72 0.20
C LEU A 266 -30.04 -5.35 1.43
N TYR A 267 -31.36 -5.22 1.27
CA TYR A 267 -32.27 -4.97 2.40
C TYR A 267 -32.25 -6.10 3.42
N LYS A 268 -32.27 -7.37 2.98
CA LYS A 268 -32.18 -8.53 3.86
C LYS A 268 -30.85 -8.57 4.62
N ASP A 269 -29.75 -8.28 3.95
CA ASP A 269 -28.43 -8.27 4.56
C ASP A 269 -28.28 -7.14 5.59
N LEU A 270 -28.78 -5.93 5.27
CA LEU A 270 -28.84 -4.81 6.21
C LEU A 270 -29.76 -5.10 7.41
N HIS A 271 -30.91 -5.74 7.16
CA HIS A 271 -31.82 -6.15 8.23
C HIS A 271 -31.17 -7.16 9.17
N ASN A 272 -30.55 -8.20 8.64
CA ASN A 272 -29.85 -9.21 9.42
C ASN A 272 -28.70 -8.60 10.25
N LEU A 273 -27.95 -7.67 9.66
CA LEU A 273 -26.90 -6.96 10.36
C LEU A 273 -27.43 -6.10 11.51
N ALA A 274 -28.57 -5.42 11.29
CA ALA A 274 -29.25 -4.63 12.32
C ALA A 274 -29.74 -5.50 13.48
N VAL A 275 -30.35 -6.62 13.17
CA VAL A 275 -30.83 -7.58 14.19
C VAL A 275 -29.64 -8.13 15.01
N GLN A 276 -28.55 -8.50 14.35
CA GLN A 276 -27.31 -8.97 15.04
C GLN A 276 -26.71 -7.91 15.96
N ASN A 277 -26.83 -6.63 15.60
CA ASN A 277 -26.32 -5.52 16.42
C ASN A 277 -27.36 -4.95 17.41
N GLY A 278 -28.55 -5.57 17.53
CA GLY A 278 -29.61 -5.10 18.42
C GLY A 278 -30.23 -3.76 18.01
N GLN A 279 -30.14 -3.40 16.74
CA GLN A 279 -30.65 -2.12 16.20
C GLN A 279 -31.93 -2.35 15.40
N ALA A 280 -32.92 -1.48 15.57
CA ALA A 280 -34.11 -1.50 14.72
C ALA A 280 -33.81 -0.93 13.34
N LEU A 281 -34.39 -1.52 12.28
CA LEU A 281 -34.16 -1.17 10.88
C LEU A 281 -34.33 0.35 10.58
N GLY A 282 -35.27 1.01 11.26
CA GLY A 282 -35.53 2.45 11.13
C GLY A 282 -34.32 3.33 11.50
N ASN A 283 -33.42 2.83 12.33
CA ASN A 283 -32.23 3.57 12.76
C ASN A 283 -31.06 3.45 11.77
N ILE A 284 -31.06 2.45 10.89
CA ILE A 284 -29.98 2.25 9.90
C ILE A 284 -30.04 3.32 8.81
N VAL A 285 -31.26 3.66 8.35
CA VAL A 285 -31.44 4.65 7.27
C VAL A 285 -31.13 6.07 7.77
N THR A 286 -31.31 6.33 9.08
CA THR A 286 -31.05 7.64 9.70
C THR A 286 -29.72 7.73 10.39
N SER A 287 -29.12 6.62 10.83
CA SER A 287 -27.80 6.58 11.48
C SER A 287 -26.64 6.31 10.51
N ALA A 288 -26.90 6.19 9.23
CA ALA A 288 -25.88 6.44 8.21
C ALA A 288 -25.50 7.93 8.19
N ALA A 289 -25.21 8.48 9.38
CA ALA A 289 -24.25 9.56 9.44
C ALA A 289 -23.06 9.08 8.62
N PRO A 290 -22.54 9.90 7.69
CA PRO A 290 -21.35 9.53 6.94
C PRO A 290 -20.35 9.07 7.98
N VAL A 291 -19.90 7.83 7.90
CA VAL A 291 -18.69 7.38 8.59
C VAL A 291 -17.72 8.49 8.32
N ALA A 292 -17.30 9.19 9.37
CA ALA A 292 -16.43 10.34 9.22
C ALA A 292 -15.31 9.86 8.31
N GLN A 293 -15.31 10.34 7.08
CA GLN A 293 -14.27 9.97 6.14
C GLN A 293 -12.98 10.35 6.84
N PRO A 294 -11.99 9.47 6.96
CA PRO A 294 -10.71 9.85 7.51
C PRO A 294 -10.28 11.12 6.78
N PRO A 295 -9.70 12.10 7.46
CA PRO A 295 -9.42 13.40 6.93
C PRO A 295 -8.71 13.27 5.59
N VAL A 296 -9.21 13.94 4.58
CA VAL A 296 -8.79 13.80 3.17
C VAL A 296 -7.34 14.27 2.96
N GLU A 297 -6.75 14.95 3.94
CA GLU A 297 -5.37 15.44 3.89
C GLU A 297 -4.64 15.17 5.21
N ALA A 298 -3.69 14.26 5.17
CA ALA A 298 -2.70 14.11 6.22
C ALA A 298 -1.51 15.04 5.91
N THR A 299 -1.21 15.96 6.80
CA THR A 299 -0.02 16.80 6.68
C THR A 299 1.19 16.00 7.16
N VAL A 300 2.12 15.69 6.23
CA VAL A 300 3.38 15.01 6.54
C VAL A 300 4.38 16.05 7.07
N LEU A 301 4.75 15.94 8.34
CA LEU A 301 5.79 16.77 8.94
C LEU A 301 7.13 16.02 8.94
N ALA A 302 8.15 16.63 8.35
CA ALA A 302 9.53 16.14 8.41
C ALA A 302 10.14 16.42 9.79
N SER A 303 10.55 15.40 10.55
CA SER A 303 11.33 15.58 11.76
C SER A 303 12.82 15.58 11.42
N SER A 304 13.45 16.74 11.30
CA SER A 304 14.90 16.85 11.25
C SER A 304 15.46 16.79 12.67
N LYS A 305 16.28 15.79 12.99
CA LYS A 305 17.07 15.81 14.24
C LYS A 305 18.04 16.99 14.17
N LYS A 306 17.81 18.05 14.93
CA LYS A 306 18.84 19.07 15.19
C LYS A 306 20.05 18.34 15.78
N LYS A 307 21.14 18.23 15.04
CA LYS A 307 22.45 17.88 15.61
C LYS A 307 22.79 18.97 16.62
N LYS A 308 22.78 18.62 17.90
CA LYS A 308 23.42 19.46 18.93
C LYS A 308 24.94 19.44 18.63
N LYS A 309 25.49 20.62 18.42
CA LYS A 309 26.92 20.83 18.48
C LYS A 309 27.42 20.68 19.90
#